data_d3429f35d435500c5c45f89e0b5a0612
#
_entry.id   d3429f35d435500c5c45f89e0b5a0612
#
_cell.length_a   1.000
_cell.length_b   1.000
_cell.length_c   1.000
_cell.angle_alpha   90.00
_cell.angle_beta   90.00
_cell.angle_gamma   90.00
#
_symmetry.space_group_name_H-M   'P 1'
#
loop_
_entity.id
_entity.type
_entity.pdbx_description
1 polymer ?
#
loop_
_entity_poly.entity_id
_entity_poly.type
_entity_poly.pdbx_seq_one_letter_code
_entity_poly.pdbx_strand_id
1 'polypeptide(L)'
;MGNPADEVPMIRLSYNDVHNAIQKTADKIRDEFAPTLFIAIGGGGFIPARILRTFCKTTSEGKKRNIPIQAVGLVLYESMGGIAEKVGTEVVRTQWLDFSTLGTNFSHGGLLGRRILIVDEVDDTRTTLMYLIRELKNDIEKQLAEVADEKERERLREETKLGIFVVHNKLKPKAGSLPPDVTYFSAVDTPDVWLAYPWECDGDIEEHDAARVNNIKP
;
A
#
# COMPACT_ATOMS: atom_id res chain seq x y z
N MET A 1 8.72 37.11 4.09
CA MET A 1 7.96 36.77 2.87
C MET A 1 8.90 35.96 2.01
N GLY A 2 8.67 34.62 1.90
CA GLY A 2 9.46 33.74 1.03
C GLY A 2 9.24 34.11 -0.44
N ASN A 3 10.24 33.88 -1.25
CA ASN A 3 10.17 34.15 -2.69
C ASN A 3 9.15 33.16 -3.31
N PRO A 4 8.15 33.61 -4.09
CA PRO A 4 7.17 32.70 -4.73
C PRO A 4 7.78 31.63 -5.66
N ALA A 5 9.07 31.76 -5.99
CA ALA A 5 9.82 30.80 -6.84
C ALA A 5 10.30 29.56 -6.07
N ASP A 6 10.17 29.52 -4.73
CA ASP A 6 10.66 28.42 -3.88
C ASP A 6 9.53 27.48 -3.40
N GLU A 7 8.29 27.66 -3.84
CA GLU A 7 7.22 26.72 -3.55
C GLU A 7 7.35 25.43 -4.40
N VAL A 8 7.64 24.34 -3.73
CA VAL A 8 7.62 23.01 -4.37
C VAL A 8 6.26 22.79 -5.02
N PRO A 9 6.19 22.40 -6.30
CA PRO A 9 4.93 22.09 -6.96
C PRO A 9 4.13 21.06 -6.18
N MET A 10 2.90 21.41 -5.83
CA MET A 10 2.09 20.63 -4.89
C MET A 10 0.69 20.37 -5.45
N ILE A 11 0.17 19.17 -5.17
CA ILE A 11 -1.24 18.80 -5.36
C ILE A 11 -1.83 18.49 -3.99
N ARG A 12 -2.79 19.29 -3.56
CA ARG A 12 -3.60 19.03 -2.37
C ARG A 12 -4.79 18.16 -2.72
N LEU A 13 -5.03 17.15 -1.90
CA LEU A 13 -6.08 16.16 -2.10
C LEU A 13 -7.12 16.28 -0.98
N SER A 14 -8.39 16.21 -1.32
CA SER A 14 -9.45 16.05 -0.32
C SER A 14 -9.71 14.58 -0.02
N TYR A 15 -10.42 14.31 1.08
CA TYR A 15 -10.93 12.96 1.38
C TYR A 15 -11.82 12.42 0.24
N ASN A 16 -12.60 13.29 -0.41
CA ASN A 16 -13.44 12.90 -1.54
C ASN A 16 -12.63 12.52 -2.78
N ASP A 17 -11.51 13.22 -3.06
CA ASP A 17 -10.64 12.85 -4.18
C ASP A 17 -10.08 11.45 -3.99
N VAL A 18 -9.55 11.17 -2.79
CA VAL A 18 -9.00 9.85 -2.44
C VAL A 18 -10.09 8.78 -2.51
N HIS A 19 -11.25 9.02 -1.92
CA HIS A 19 -12.35 8.07 -1.92
C HIS A 19 -12.81 7.72 -3.35
N ASN A 20 -12.98 8.73 -4.21
CA ASN A 20 -13.41 8.56 -5.59
C ASN A 20 -12.35 7.84 -6.43
N ALA A 21 -11.07 8.13 -6.23
CA ALA A 21 -9.96 7.44 -6.89
C ALA A 21 -9.96 5.94 -6.56
N ILE A 22 -10.08 5.62 -5.26
CA ILE A 22 -10.16 4.24 -4.78
C ILE A 22 -11.39 3.52 -5.36
N GLN A 23 -12.56 4.16 -5.32
CA GLN A 23 -13.82 3.59 -5.84
C GLN A 23 -13.70 3.18 -7.31
N LYS A 24 -13.11 4.04 -8.15
CA LYS A 24 -12.95 3.76 -9.59
C LYS A 24 -12.07 2.54 -9.89
N THR A 25 -11.14 2.20 -8.99
CA THR A 25 -10.20 1.09 -9.15
C THR A 25 -10.69 -0.18 -8.43
N ALA A 26 -11.59 -0.03 -7.48
CA ALA A 26 -11.98 -1.09 -6.56
C ALA A 26 -12.59 -2.32 -7.23
N ASP A 27 -13.42 -2.14 -8.28
CA ASP A 27 -14.05 -3.25 -8.98
C ASP A 27 -13.01 -4.16 -9.63
N LYS A 28 -12.01 -3.57 -10.26
CA LYS A 28 -10.88 -4.31 -10.85
C LYS A 28 -10.13 -5.13 -9.78
N ILE A 29 -9.81 -4.52 -8.66
CA ILE A 29 -9.12 -5.20 -7.55
C ILE A 29 -10.00 -6.32 -6.97
N ARG A 30 -11.29 -6.05 -6.74
CA ARG A 30 -12.25 -7.02 -6.21
C ARG A 30 -12.39 -8.26 -7.07
N ASP A 31 -12.46 -8.08 -8.40
CA ASP A 31 -12.82 -9.14 -9.34
C ASP A 31 -11.58 -9.84 -9.93
N GLU A 32 -10.50 -9.11 -10.26
CA GLU A 32 -9.29 -9.71 -10.82
C GLU A 32 -8.35 -10.27 -9.75
N PHE A 33 -8.10 -9.53 -8.68
CA PHE A 33 -7.21 -9.98 -7.61
C PHE A 33 -7.95 -10.69 -6.49
N ALA A 34 -9.18 -10.31 -6.17
CA ALA A 34 -10.02 -10.89 -5.14
C ALA A 34 -9.33 -11.04 -3.76
N PRO A 35 -8.85 -9.97 -3.13
CA PRO A 35 -8.02 -10.02 -1.94
C PRO A 35 -8.73 -10.69 -0.77
N THR A 36 -7.98 -11.47 0.03
CA THR A 36 -8.46 -12.12 1.26
C THR A 36 -7.80 -11.57 2.52
N LEU A 37 -6.76 -10.77 2.36
CA LEU A 37 -6.05 -10.07 3.43
C LEU A 37 -5.53 -8.74 2.88
N PHE A 38 -5.69 -7.65 3.64
CA PHE A 38 -5.03 -6.39 3.37
C PHE A 38 -3.89 -6.20 4.37
N ILE A 39 -2.74 -5.72 3.86
CA ILE A 39 -1.62 -5.26 4.67
C ILE A 39 -1.46 -3.76 4.38
N ALA A 40 -1.85 -2.92 5.34
CA ALA A 40 -1.70 -1.48 5.24
C ALA A 40 -0.32 -1.05 5.74
N ILE A 41 0.41 -0.29 4.94
CA ILE A 41 1.65 0.36 5.37
C ILE A 41 1.28 1.56 6.24
N GLY A 42 1.76 1.58 7.48
CA GLY A 42 1.49 2.68 8.41
C GLY A 42 2.37 3.89 8.07
N GLY A 43 1.88 5.10 8.14
CA GLY A 43 0.54 5.63 8.41
C GLY A 43 -0.35 5.90 7.19
N GLY A 44 0.17 6.22 6.00
CA GLY A 44 -0.63 6.66 4.85
C GLY A 44 -1.55 5.57 4.28
N GLY A 45 -1.18 4.29 4.36
CA GLY A 45 -1.99 3.19 3.86
C GLY A 45 -3.24 2.84 4.68
N PHE A 46 -3.39 3.35 5.91
CA PHE A 46 -4.52 2.99 6.80
C PHE A 46 -5.88 3.43 6.24
N ILE A 47 -5.99 4.69 5.87
CA ILE A 47 -7.24 5.25 5.33
C ILE A 47 -7.59 4.64 3.97
N PRO A 48 -6.66 4.56 3.01
CA PRO A 48 -6.90 3.86 1.75
C PRO A 48 -7.34 2.40 1.92
N ALA A 49 -6.69 1.62 2.79
CA ALA A 49 -7.07 0.24 3.05
C ALA A 49 -8.50 0.13 3.62
N ARG A 50 -8.87 1.03 4.55
CA ARG A 50 -10.21 1.04 5.13
C ARG A 50 -11.27 1.38 4.09
N ILE A 51 -11.01 2.33 3.19
CA ILE A 51 -11.92 2.72 2.11
C ILE A 51 -12.05 1.55 1.12
N LEU A 52 -10.94 1.04 0.59
CA LEU A 52 -10.93 -0.03 -0.41
C LEU A 52 -11.64 -1.30 0.09
N ARG A 53 -11.45 -1.65 1.36
CA ARG A 53 -12.16 -2.79 1.98
C ARG A 53 -13.67 -2.67 1.86
N THR A 54 -14.21 -1.47 1.93
CA THR A 54 -15.67 -1.25 1.80
C THR A 54 -16.18 -1.74 0.46
N PHE A 55 -15.45 -1.54 -0.60
CA PHE A 55 -15.80 -1.96 -1.96
C PHE A 55 -15.48 -3.45 -2.21
N CYS A 56 -14.42 -3.98 -1.61
CA CYS A 56 -14.00 -5.37 -1.83
C CYS A 56 -14.73 -6.40 -0.96
N LYS A 57 -15.39 -6.00 0.13
CA LYS A 57 -16.05 -6.93 1.09
C LYS A 57 -17.26 -7.66 0.54
N THR A 58 -17.80 -7.23 -0.61
CA THR A 58 -18.92 -7.89 -1.29
C THR A 58 -18.52 -8.19 -2.71
N THR A 59 -18.63 -9.45 -3.12
CA THR A 59 -18.32 -9.86 -4.50
C THR A 59 -19.34 -9.29 -5.49
N SER A 60 -19.04 -9.32 -6.79
CA SER A 60 -19.98 -8.98 -7.86
C SER A 60 -21.28 -9.80 -7.80
N GLU A 61 -21.23 -11.02 -7.26
CA GLU A 61 -22.37 -11.92 -7.04
C GLU A 61 -23.13 -11.64 -5.73
N GLY A 62 -22.75 -10.60 -4.98
CA GLY A 62 -23.39 -10.22 -3.72
C GLY A 62 -22.94 -11.02 -2.49
N LYS A 63 -21.97 -11.94 -2.61
CA LYS A 63 -21.46 -12.72 -1.48
C LYS A 63 -20.57 -11.83 -0.59
N LYS A 64 -20.88 -11.80 0.70
CA LYS A 64 -20.08 -11.07 1.69
C LYS A 64 -18.79 -11.84 2.03
N ARG A 65 -17.68 -11.11 2.13
CA ARG A 65 -16.36 -11.60 2.55
C ARG A 65 -15.90 -10.81 3.77
N ASN A 66 -15.28 -11.49 4.73
CA ASN A 66 -14.54 -10.80 5.78
C ASN A 66 -13.09 -10.71 5.36
N ILE A 67 -12.63 -9.51 5.02
CA ILE A 67 -11.24 -9.24 4.63
C ILE A 67 -10.59 -8.52 5.80
N PRO A 68 -9.73 -9.17 6.60
CA PRO A 68 -8.99 -8.50 7.66
C PRO A 68 -8.02 -7.47 7.10
N ILE A 69 -7.73 -6.42 7.88
CA ILE A 69 -6.67 -5.46 7.63
C ILE A 69 -5.64 -5.65 8.73
N GLN A 70 -4.40 -5.89 8.34
CA GLN A 70 -3.24 -5.89 9.23
C GLN A 70 -2.38 -4.66 8.93
N ALA A 71 -1.68 -4.17 9.93
CA ALA A 71 -0.82 -3.01 9.80
C ALA A 71 0.65 -3.43 9.90
N VAL A 72 1.50 -2.83 9.06
CA VAL A 72 2.95 -2.89 9.19
C VAL A 72 3.49 -1.46 9.33
N GLY A 73 4.41 -1.25 10.26
CA GLY A 73 5.11 0.02 10.44
C GLY A 73 6.47 -0.05 9.76
N LEU A 74 6.69 0.79 8.78
CA LEU A 74 7.95 0.92 8.05
C LEU A 74 8.36 2.40 8.02
N VAL A 75 9.61 2.68 8.34
CA VAL A 75 10.18 4.03 8.30
C VAL A 75 11.41 4.00 7.42
N LEU A 76 11.48 4.92 6.47
CA LEU A 76 12.71 5.20 5.74
C LEU A 76 13.63 6.00 6.66
N TYR A 77 14.75 5.39 7.03
CA TYR A 77 15.75 6.06 7.87
C TYR A 77 16.59 7.00 7.00
N GLU A 78 16.43 8.30 7.20
CA GLU A 78 17.41 9.28 6.77
C GLU A 78 18.53 9.28 7.79
N SER A 79 19.72 8.85 7.40
CA SER A 79 20.89 8.97 8.29
C SER A 79 21.19 10.48 8.45
N MET A 80 20.83 11.05 9.60
CA MET A 80 21.21 12.39 10.01
C MET A 80 22.70 12.43 10.38
N GLY A 81 23.55 12.39 9.36
CA GLY A 81 25.01 12.49 9.48
C GLY A 81 25.58 13.31 8.33
N GLY A 82 25.65 14.61 8.56
CA GLY A 82 26.46 15.63 7.90
C GLY A 82 26.74 15.50 6.40
N ILE A 83 26.19 16.45 5.62
CA ILE A 83 26.58 16.82 4.25
C ILE A 83 26.23 15.81 3.16
N ALA A 84 25.17 16.13 2.46
CA ALA A 84 24.54 15.60 1.28
C ALA A 84 23.25 14.79 1.56
N GLU A 85 22.14 15.36 1.09
CA GLU A 85 20.83 14.73 0.98
C GLU A 85 20.92 13.45 0.16
N LYS A 86 21.13 12.32 0.83
CA LYS A 86 20.77 11.02 0.27
C LYS A 86 19.47 10.62 0.93
N VAL A 87 18.40 10.59 0.13
CA VAL A 87 17.13 9.90 0.48
C VAL A 87 17.47 8.59 1.18
N GLY A 88 16.95 8.39 2.37
CA GLY A 88 17.24 7.24 3.22
C GLY A 88 17.15 5.94 2.42
N THR A 89 18.22 5.16 2.46
CA THR A 89 18.32 3.90 1.74
C THR A 89 17.95 2.70 2.60
N GLU A 90 17.73 2.91 3.89
CA GLU A 90 17.44 1.85 4.84
C GLU A 90 16.00 1.94 5.36
N VAL A 91 15.25 0.87 5.12
CA VAL A 91 13.89 0.73 5.66
C VAL A 91 13.98 0.03 7.01
N VAL A 92 13.51 0.70 8.05
CA VAL A 92 13.41 0.14 9.40
C VAL A 92 12.00 -0.33 9.67
N ARG A 93 11.87 -1.56 10.16
CA ARG A 93 10.61 -2.17 10.57
C ARG A 93 10.32 -1.77 12.01
N THR A 94 9.30 -0.95 12.22
CA THR A 94 8.85 -0.52 13.56
C THR A 94 7.71 -1.37 14.10
N GLN A 95 6.90 -1.96 13.20
CA GLN A 95 5.82 -2.89 13.52
C GLN A 95 5.72 -3.96 12.43
N TRP A 96 5.45 -5.21 12.83
CA TRP A 96 5.27 -6.33 11.91
C TRP A 96 4.02 -7.13 12.20
N LEU A 97 3.71 -8.07 11.30
CA LEU A 97 2.55 -8.93 11.40
C LEU A 97 2.67 -9.90 12.57
N ASP A 98 1.59 -10.05 13.31
CA ASP A 98 1.40 -11.17 14.23
C ASP A 98 0.58 -12.26 13.53
N PHE A 99 1.26 -13.30 13.08
CA PHE A 99 0.64 -14.39 12.33
C PHE A 99 -0.38 -15.17 13.16
N SER A 100 -0.27 -15.16 14.49
CA SER A 100 -1.22 -15.83 15.39
C SER A 100 -2.62 -15.20 15.34
N THR A 101 -2.69 -13.91 15.02
CA THR A 101 -3.95 -13.14 14.96
C THR A 101 -4.65 -13.21 13.61
N LEU A 102 -4.00 -13.78 12.58
CA LEU A 102 -4.54 -13.85 11.22
C LEU A 102 -5.68 -14.87 11.04
N GLY A 103 -6.05 -15.56 12.13
CA GLY A 103 -7.19 -16.47 12.20
C GLY A 103 -6.96 -17.83 11.54
N THR A 104 -7.71 -18.83 12.03
CA THR A 104 -7.64 -20.23 11.58
C THR A 104 -8.57 -20.53 10.40
N ASN A 105 -9.14 -19.50 9.75
CA ASN A 105 -10.07 -19.68 8.63
C ASN A 105 -9.41 -20.21 7.35
N PHE A 106 -8.10 -20.32 7.34
CA PHE A 106 -7.28 -20.96 6.32
C PHE A 106 -6.55 -22.14 6.96
N SER A 107 -6.42 -23.24 6.26
CA SER A 107 -5.99 -24.55 6.76
C SER A 107 -4.69 -24.56 7.58
N HIS A 108 -3.83 -23.55 7.39
CA HIS A 108 -2.52 -23.45 8.04
C HIS A 108 -2.31 -22.14 8.83
N GLY A 109 -3.31 -21.23 8.87
CA GLY A 109 -3.14 -19.90 9.48
C GLY A 109 -2.14 -19.02 8.69
N GLY A 110 -1.73 -17.90 9.29
CA GLY A 110 -0.68 -17.03 8.72
C GLY A 110 -0.98 -16.47 7.32
N LEU A 111 0.01 -16.52 6.43
CA LEU A 111 -0.04 -15.94 5.09
C LEU A 111 -0.42 -16.93 3.98
N LEU A 112 -0.26 -18.24 4.24
CA LEU A 112 -0.42 -19.27 3.21
C LEU A 112 -1.84 -19.39 2.67
N GLY A 113 -1.98 -19.64 1.38
CA GLY A 113 -3.25 -19.76 0.67
C GLY A 113 -4.03 -18.44 0.55
N ARG A 114 -3.42 -17.30 0.86
CA ARG A 114 -4.08 -15.99 0.83
C ARG A 114 -3.72 -15.19 -0.42
N ARG A 115 -4.65 -14.36 -0.81
CA ARG A 115 -4.43 -13.29 -1.79
C ARG A 115 -4.25 -11.98 -1.02
N ILE A 116 -2.98 -11.64 -0.80
CA ILE A 116 -2.53 -10.56 0.10
C ILE A 116 -2.36 -9.28 -0.71
N LEU A 117 -3.12 -8.25 -0.36
CA LEU A 117 -3.01 -6.94 -0.99
C LEU A 117 -2.32 -5.96 -0.04
N ILE A 118 -1.13 -5.53 -0.43
CA ILE A 118 -0.41 -4.43 0.21
C ILE A 118 -1.08 -3.13 -0.21
N VAL A 119 -1.34 -2.24 0.76
CA VAL A 119 -2.00 -0.95 0.50
C VAL A 119 -1.17 0.18 1.05
N ASP A 120 -0.90 1.16 0.20
CA ASP A 120 -0.22 2.40 0.56
C ASP A 120 -0.88 3.60 -0.13
N GLU A 121 -0.58 4.83 0.31
CA GLU A 121 -1.10 6.03 -0.33
C GLU A 121 -0.35 6.37 -1.61
N VAL A 122 0.99 6.19 -1.62
CA VAL A 122 1.83 6.62 -2.74
C VAL A 122 2.98 5.65 -3.01
N ASP A 123 3.18 5.34 -4.29
CA ASP A 123 4.41 4.75 -4.81
C ASP A 123 5.33 5.87 -5.28
N ASP A 124 6.19 6.38 -4.40
CA ASP A 124 7.15 7.41 -4.72
C ASP A 124 8.41 6.80 -5.34
N THR A 125 9.36 6.37 -4.53
CA THR A 125 10.62 5.72 -4.98
C THR A 125 10.48 4.20 -5.12
N ARG A 126 9.41 3.60 -4.63
CA ARG A 126 9.16 2.15 -4.54
C ARG A 126 10.03 1.42 -3.50
N THR A 127 10.89 2.12 -2.79
CA THR A 127 11.83 1.51 -1.83
C THR A 127 11.09 0.74 -0.73
N THR A 128 10.08 1.36 -0.11
CA THR A 128 9.27 0.74 0.94
C THR A 128 8.49 -0.48 0.45
N LEU A 129 7.89 -0.38 -0.75
CA LEU A 129 7.14 -1.49 -1.36
C LEU A 129 8.06 -2.68 -1.67
N MET A 130 9.24 -2.45 -2.24
CA MET A 130 10.22 -3.50 -2.54
C MET A 130 10.71 -4.20 -1.27
N TYR A 131 10.97 -3.43 -0.22
CA TYR A 131 11.33 -3.99 1.08
C TYR A 131 10.23 -4.90 1.61
N LEU A 132 8.98 -4.40 1.65
CA LEU A 132 7.85 -5.17 2.18
C LEU A 132 7.60 -6.46 1.39
N ILE A 133 7.66 -6.41 0.06
CA ILE A 133 7.51 -7.60 -0.79
C ILE A 133 8.56 -8.64 -0.44
N ARG A 134 9.84 -8.23 -0.31
CA ARG A 134 10.94 -9.13 0.04
C ARG A 134 10.70 -9.80 1.39
N GLU A 135 10.33 -9.04 2.41
CA GLU A 135 10.10 -9.57 3.75
C GLU A 135 8.88 -10.50 3.80
N LEU A 136 7.78 -10.16 3.11
CA LEU A 136 6.62 -11.05 3.01
C LEU A 136 6.93 -12.34 2.28
N LYS A 137 7.70 -12.30 1.18
CA LYS A 137 8.16 -13.51 0.49
C LYS A 137 9.03 -14.39 1.40
N ASN A 138 9.92 -13.78 2.17
CA ASN A 138 10.72 -14.50 3.15
C ASN A 138 9.86 -15.20 4.21
N ASP A 139 8.84 -14.51 4.73
CA ASP A 139 7.92 -15.08 5.72
C ASP A 139 7.02 -16.17 5.13
N ILE A 140 6.57 -16.00 3.88
CA ILE A 140 5.83 -17.04 3.15
C ILE A 140 6.69 -18.31 2.98
N GLU A 141 7.94 -18.18 2.53
CA GLU A 141 8.85 -19.34 2.38
C GLU A 141 9.17 -20.04 3.72
N LYS A 142 9.31 -19.28 4.82
CA LYS A 142 9.46 -19.88 6.15
C LYS A 142 8.23 -20.69 6.54
N GLN A 143 7.02 -20.15 6.34
CA GLN A 143 5.77 -20.87 6.63
C GLN A 143 5.60 -22.11 5.72
N LEU A 144 5.96 -22.02 4.44
CA LEU A 144 5.93 -23.16 3.53
C LEU A 144 6.89 -24.28 3.95
N ALA A 145 8.07 -23.92 4.51
CA ALA A 145 9.03 -24.90 4.99
C ALA A 145 8.51 -25.73 6.18
N GLU A 146 7.53 -25.22 6.94
CA GLU A 146 6.87 -25.93 8.04
C GLU A 146 5.79 -26.93 7.57
N VAL A 147 5.38 -26.86 6.29
CA VAL A 147 4.38 -27.77 5.72
C VAL A 147 5.06 -29.08 5.30
N ALA A 148 4.75 -30.16 5.99
CA ALA A 148 5.40 -31.46 5.79
C ALA A 148 5.04 -32.13 4.47
N ASP A 149 3.76 -32.04 4.05
CA ASP A 149 3.29 -32.63 2.79
C ASP A 149 3.71 -31.77 1.59
N GLU A 150 4.45 -32.39 0.65
CA GLU A 150 5.00 -31.68 -0.49
C GLU A 150 3.93 -31.18 -1.48
N LYS A 151 2.87 -31.97 -1.70
CA LYS A 151 1.77 -31.58 -2.60
C LYS A 151 0.98 -30.42 -2.02
N GLU A 152 0.73 -30.46 -0.71
CA GLU A 152 0.05 -29.38 -0.02
C GLU A 152 0.90 -28.11 0.01
N ARG A 153 2.20 -28.22 0.23
CA ARG A 153 3.14 -27.10 0.18
C ARG A 153 3.15 -26.42 -1.18
N GLU A 154 3.17 -27.20 -2.28
CA GLU A 154 3.13 -26.66 -3.65
C GLU A 154 1.78 -25.99 -3.94
N ARG A 155 0.67 -26.60 -3.55
CA ARG A 155 -0.67 -26.02 -3.66
C ARG A 155 -0.74 -24.65 -2.93
N LEU A 156 -0.25 -24.59 -1.70
CA LEU A 156 -0.27 -23.36 -0.90
C LEU A 156 0.64 -22.29 -1.52
N ARG A 157 1.80 -22.67 -2.09
CA ARG A 157 2.66 -21.76 -2.84
C ARG A 157 1.94 -21.15 -4.03
N GLU A 158 1.22 -21.96 -4.80
CA GLU A 158 0.46 -21.49 -5.95
C GLU A 158 -0.72 -20.61 -5.57
N GLU A 159 -1.40 -20.91 -4.47
CA GLU A 159 -2.56 -20.14 -3.98
C GLU A 159 -2.17 -18.82 -3.31
N THR A 160 -0.97 -18.75 -2.72
CA THR A 160 -0.48 -17.52 -2.06
C THR A 160 -0.07 -16.49 -3.10
N LYS A 161 -0.77 -15.37 -3.15
CA LYS A 161 -0.51 -14.29 -4.11
C LYS A 161 -0.25 -12.98 -3.40
N LEU A 162 0.69 -12.21 -3.93
CA LEU A 162 0.95 -10.84 -3.51
C LEU A 162 0.43 -9.85 -4.55
N GLY A 163 -0.21 -8.81 -4.10
CA GLY A 163 -0.59 -7.66 -4.90
C GLY A 163 -0.32 -6.37 -4.16
N ILE A 164 -0.24 -5.27 -4.89
CA ILE A 164 -0.06 -3.92 -4.39
C ILE A 164 -1.18 -3.06 -4.91
N PHE A 165 -1.71 -2.20 -4.04
CA PHE A 165 -2.54 -1.08 -4.42
C PHE A 165 -1.99 0.21 -3.81
N VAL A 166 -1.81 1.22 -4.65
CA VAL A 166 -1.50 2.58 -4.22
C VAL A 166 -2.56 3.55 -4.77
N VAL A 167 -2.85 4.60 -4.00
CA VAL A 167 -3.75 5.64 -4.49
C VAL A 167 -3.06 6.42 -5.61
N HIS A 168 -1.81 6.81 -5.41
CA HIS A 168 -1.02 7.53 -6.41
C HIS A 168 0.27 6.81 -6.76
N ASN A 169 0.55 6.71 -8.06
CA ASN A 169 1.85 6.29 -8.57
C ASN A 169 2.56 7.50 -9.19
N LYS A 170 3.67 7.92 -8.62
CA LYS A 170 4.49 9.00 -9.20
C LYS A 170 5.23 8.51 -10.43
N LEU A 171 5.09 9.22 -11.55
CA LEU A 171 5.77 8.92 -12.82
C LEU A 171 7.21 9.42 -12.76
N LYS A 172 8.07 8.69 -12.06
CA LYS A 172 9.51 8.96 -11.90
C LYS A 172 10.30 7.65 -11.89
N PRO A 173 11.63 7.70 -12.02
CA PRO A 173 12.48 6.51 -11.84
C PRO A 173 12.26 5.86 -10.49
N LYS A 174 12.10 4.52 -10.48
CA LYS A 174 11.88 3.72 -9.28
C LYS A 174 13.18 3.02 -8.87
N ALA A 175 13.32 2.73 -7.57
CA ALA A 175 14.47 2.02 -7.01
C ALA A 175 14.63 0.58 -7.55
N GLY A 176 13.58 0.01 -8.13
CA GLY A 176 13.61 -1.31 -8.74
C GLY A 176 12.32 -1.69 -9.44
N SER A 177 12.37 -2.80 -10.16
CA SER A 177 11.21 -3.42 -10.82
C SER A 177 10.50 -4.35 -9.87
N LEU A 178 9.17 -4.34 -9.91
CA LEU A 178 8.36 -5.31 -9.17
C LEU A 178 8.58 -6.72 -9.71
N PRO A 179 8.62 -7.75 -8.85
CA PRO A 179 8.64 -9.13 -9.30
C PRO A 179 7.44 -9.44 -10.20
N PRO A 180 7.61 -10.26 -11.25
CA PRO A 180 6.55 -10.52 -12.26
C PRO A 180 5.33 -11.25 -11.68
N ASP A 181 5.47 -11.89 -10.54
CA ASP A 181 4.42 -12.59 -9.81
C ASP A 181 3.64 -11.68 -8.84
N VAL A 182 3.96 -10.39 -8.76
CA VAL A 182 3.27 -9.40 -7.94
C VAL A 182 2.37 -8.53 -8.81
N THR A 183 1.07 -8.60 -8.55
CA THR A 183 0.10 -7.77 -9.26
C THR A 183 0.14 -6.33 -8.73
N TYR A 184 0.11 -5.33 -9.62
CA TYR A 184 0.18 -3.92 -9.24
C TYR A 184 -1.04 -3.15 -9.74
N PHE A 185 -1.63 -2.35 -8.84
CA PHE A 185 -2.73 -1.44 -9.13
C PHE A 185 -2.38 -0.04 -8.62
N SER A 186 -2.61 0.97 -9.43
CA SER A 186 -2.63 2.37 -9.03
C SER A 186 -3.98 2.99 -9.39
N ALA A 187 -4.51 3.85 -8.54
CA ALA A 187 -5.75 4.55 -8.85
C ALA A 187 -5.49 5.75 -9.75
N VAL A 188 -4.38 6.45 -9.55
CA VAL A 188 -3.99 7.65 -10.31
C VAL A 188 -2.48 7.63 -10.57
N ASP A 189 -2.09 7.85 -11.82
CA ASP A 189 -0.71 8.19 -12.14
C ASP A 189 -0.53 9.70 -12.05
N THR A 190 0.55 10.16 -11.42
CA THR A 190 0.80 11.58 -11.14
C THR A 190 2.24 11.97 -11.50
N PRO A 191 2.51 13.21 -11.89
CA PRO A 191 3.88 13.72 -11.98
C PRO A 191 4.64 13.60 -10.67
N ASP A 192 5.97 13.78 -10.72
CA ASP A 192 6.81 13.85 -9.52
C ASP A 192 6.64 15.21 -8.82
N VAL A 193 5.59 15.32 -8.03
CA VAL A 193 5.21 16.53 -7.29
C VAL A 193 4.90 16.17 -5.87
N TRP A 194 4.88 17.15 -4.98
CA TRP A 194 4.42 16.93 -3.61
C TRP A 194 2.91 16.65 -3.59
N LEU A 195 2.50 15.59 -2.91
CA LEU A 195 1.09 15.25 -2.69
C LEU A 195 0.77 15.51 -1.21
N ALA A 196 -0.10 16.49 -0.96
CA ALA A 196 -0.56 16.80 0.38
C ALA A 196 -1.89 16.08 0.62
N TYR A 197 -1.84 15.02 1.40
CA TYR A 197 -3.02 14.24 1.76
C TYR A 197 -3.81 14.89 2.90
N PRO A 198 -5.15 14.75 2.93
CA PRO A 198 -5.98 15.42 3.93
C PRO A 198 -5.74 14.91 5.36
N TRP A 199 -5.26 13.69 5.54
CA TRP A 199 -4.91 13.14 6.87
C TRP A 199 -3.56 13.59 7.40
N GLU A 200 -2.77 14.30 6.61
CA GLU A 200 -1.52 14.94 7.00
C GLU A 200 -1.70 16.42 7.36
N CYS A 201 -2.93 16.93 7.15
CA CYS A 201 -3.26 18.33 7.48
C CYS A 201 -3.31 18.50 9.00
N ASP A 202 -2.41 19.30 9.54
CA ASP A 202 -2.34 19.68 10.96
C ASP A 202 -3.07 21.00 11.27
N GLY A 203 -3.60 21.68 10.24
CA GLY A 203 -4.39 22.90 10.31
C GLY A 203 -5.88 22.67 10.05
N ASP A 204 -6.54 23.72 9.57
CA ASP A 204 -7.96 23.65 9.20
C ASP A 204 -8.16 22.87 7.90
N ILE A 205 -8.98 21.84 7.94
CA ILE A 205 -9.23 20.96 6.78
C ILE A 205 -10.03 21.67 5.68
N GLU A 206 -10.88 22.65 6.03
CA GLU A 206 -11.64 23.43 5.05
C GLU A 206 -10.71 24.40 4.31
N GLU A 207 -9.73 24.98 5.00
CA GLU A 207 -8.68 25.80 4.38
C GLU A 207 -7.78 24.95 3.47
N HIS A 208 -7.41 23.74 3.90
CA HIS A 208 -6.69 22.78 3.06
C HIS A 208 -7.45 22.47 1.78
N ASP A 209 -8.75 22.17 1.88
CA ASP A 209 -9.60 21.86 0.73
C ASP A 209 -9.81 23.09 -0.17
N ALA A 210 -9.99 24.28 0.40
CA ALA A 210 -10.11 25.52 -0.37
C ALA A 210 -8.83 25.85 -1.17
N ALA A 211 -7.65 25.57 -0.58
CA ALA A 211 -6.35 25.81 -1.24
C ALA A 211 -6.10 24.91 -2.46
N ARG A 212 -6.93 23.91 -2.73
CA ARG A 212 -6.85 23.04 -3.92
C ARG A 212 -7.02 23.79 -5.25
N VAL A 213 -7.63 24.95 -5.24
CA VAL A 213 -7.72 25.81 -6.43
C VAL A 213 -6.34 26.23 -6.97
N ASN A 214 -5.31 26.19 -6.11
CA ASN A 214 -3.92 26.51 -6.43
C ASN A 214 -3.12 25.26 -6.85
N ASN A 215 -3.76 24.07 -6.95
CA ASN A 215 -3.09 22.87 -7.42
C ASN A 215 -2.53 23.12 -8.83
N ILE A 216 -1.31 22.59 -9.05
CA ILE A 216 -0.81 22.50 -10.42
C ILE A 216 -1.76 21.61 -11.23
N LYS A 217 -2.02 21.99 -12.45
CA LYS A 217 -2.78 21.13 -13.38
C LYS A 217 -1.83 20.07 -13.92
N PRO A 218 -2.20 18.79 -13.89
CA PRO A 218 -1.40 17.70 -14.44
C PRO A 218 -1.19 17.83 -15.93
#